data_d2f91d6c2cb73e2b9532b12bed01beb4
#
_entry.id   d2f91d6c2cb73e2b9532b12bed01beb4
#
_cell.length_a   1.000
_cell.length_b   1.000
_cell.length_c   1.000
_cell.angle_alpha   90.00
_cell.angle_beta   90.00
_cell.angle_gamma   90.00
#
_symmetry.space_group_name_H-M   'P 1'
#
loop_
_entity.id
_entity.type
_entity.pdbx_description
1 polymer ?
#
loop_
_entity_poly.entity_id
_entity_poly.type
_entity_poly.pdbx_seq_one_letter_code
_entity_poly.pdbx_strand_id
1 'polypeptide(L)'
;VLFTGLLAASASAADVKWDTTPDGMPYCKVQSTDDAAFLLGNYRIKVNTHSDGIYELMSGERCWARFNADPARPGYGRNKAVAVVDNRETQLVGAGSLATRNGKCEVYAGVGFVRYDYDLGNGVKCSRMISVMPSEKVNDGNPVFLVTVTFHNTGSGTKRISYDEAFSPCFVPASYQLIPEKERPLRYHIDTEISFRCITASFRPVQQKFIQFATPTARAVDEFAPQSVFLYCDKAFLVVNDGQLKASVDEFKLRSRRKHTFHIAIGFANEDSKALAEAVIAKAEDNPFGAFASMWKKQLPDFSDERDQERRMAMYTSAHRVEASAVYSEYFQETFIPGLADIAYRFGENVSNRDHINAALQACHTNPELARSIIRYVMKQSGFDGIIPESNKGYGYIPSDSYKENNIQLDVLNAVAEYLEKTGNYGFLEEWITVYPLERGEMQSVMTILERYFLYLRDNPSQSASRLAMQSAYLDKFIVQMEKSGRASAAFLEALKEYSAKAREHFRSIDDYGIAELPYILESKAITNYDKRELLDDAMDAGSADLRAVPGLSTFDGIEASSLFRDSLKKIDMENVPVKDAAWILYCYYRLKE
;
A
#
# COMPACT_ATOMS: atom_id res chain seq x y z
N VAL A 1 22.53 15.28 5.01
CA VAL A 1 22.93 15.18 6.42
C VAL A 1 21.93 15.99 7.22
N LEU A 2 21.32 15.37 8.27
CA LEU A 2 20.33 15.93 9.21
C LEU A 2 18.85 15.90 8.77
N PHE A 3 18.28 14.68 8.61
CA PHE A 3 16.86 14.42 8.83
C PHE A 3 16.62 12.98 9.36
N THR A 4 17.49 12.52 10.25
CA THR A 4 17.34 11.25 10.97
C THR A 4 16.81 11.47 12.39
N GLY A 5 15.90 12.40 12.59
CA GLY A 5 15.49 12.83 13.93
C GLY A 5 14.00 12.97 14.19
N LEU A 6 13.12 12.35 13.39
CA LEU A 6 11.67 12.33 13.68
C LEU A 6 11.02 11.01 13.23
N LEU A 7 11.78 9.93 13.39
CA LEU A 7 11.21 8.59 13.39
C LEU A 7 10.94 8.20 14.83
N ALA A 8 9.70 7.91 15.08
CA ALA A 8 9.20 7.23 16.27
C ALA A 8 9.43 8.01 17.59
N ALA A 9 8.49 8.86 17.96
CA ALA A 9 7.94 8.55 19.28
C ALA A 9 7.58 7.06 19.17
N SER A 10 8.38 6.20 19.80
CA SER A 10 8.00 4.83 20.07
C SER A 10 6.72 4.92 20.89
N ALA A 11 5.55 4.80 20.23
CA ALA A 11 4.38 4.32 20.91
C ALA A 11 4.88 3.07 21.64
N SER A 12 4.78 3.03 22.95
CA SER A 12 4.96 1.80 23.72
C SER A 12 4.15 0.77 22.97
N ALA A 13 4.76 -0.34 22.55
CA ALA A 13 4.10 -1.37 21.75
C ALA A 13 2.74 -1.61 22.38
N ALA A 14 1.66 -1.28 21.64
CA ALA A 14 0.32 -1.47 22.12
C ALA A 14 0.22 -2.95 22.51
N ASP A 15 -0.44 -3.27 23.63
CA ASP A 15 -0.62 -4.68 24.04
C ASP A 15 -1.68 -5.30 23.11
N VAL A 16 -1.26 -5.63 21.88
CA VAL A 16 -2.12 -6.09 20.80
C VAL A 16 -2.33 -7.59 20.95
N LYS A 17 -3.57 -7.95 21.15
CA LYS A 17 -3.97 -9.34 21.22
C LYS A 17 -4.50 -9.82 19.87
N TRP A 18 -3.74 -10.69 19.22
CA TRP A 18 -4.13 -11.33 17.97
C TRP A 18 -5.06 -12.53 18.19
N ASP A 19 -6.02 -12.66 17.27
CA ASP A 19 -6.97 -13.76 17.21
C ASP A 19 -7.37 -14.03 15.75
N THR A 20 -8.21 -15.03 15.50
CA THR A 20 -8.71 -15.38 14.18
C THR A 20 -10.23 -15.32 14.13
N THR A 21 -10.76 -14.79 13.03
CA THR A 21 -12.19 -14.83 12.73
C THR A 21 -12.67 -16.28 12.52
N PRO A 22 -13.98 -16.58 12.56
CA PRO A 22 -14.50 -17.90 12.23
C PRO A 22 -14.05 -18.41 10.86
N ASP A 23 -13.77 -17.51 9.92
CA ASP A 23 -13.27 -17.83 8.58
C ASP A 23 -11.75 -17.97 8.51
N GLY A 24 -11.06 -17.87 9.64
CA GLY A 24 -9.60 -18.04 9.75
C GLY A 24 -8.77 -16.81 9.40
N MET A 25 -9.39 -15.64 9.19
CA MET A 25 -8.68 -14.40 8.90
C MET A 25 -8.16 -13.75 10.20
N PRO A 26 -6.96 -13.13 10.20
CA PRO A 26 -6.44 -12.48 11.39
C PRO A 26 -7.19 -11.20 11.73
N TYR A 27 -7.36 -10.97 13.01
CA TYR A 27 -7.71 -9.67 13.56
C TYR A 27 -7.01 -9.45 14.90
N CYS A 28 -6.86 -8.21 15.29
CA CYS A 28 -6.32 -7.85 16.59
C CYS A 28 -7.32 -7.05 17.42
N LYS A 29 -7.17 -7.13 18.74
CA LYS A 29 -7.87 -6.31 19.70
C LYS A 29 -6.87 -5.43 20.43
N VAL A 30 -7.13 -4.12 20.42
CA VAL A 30 -6.35 -3.10 21.15
C VAL A 30 -7.26 -2.36 22.13
N GLN A 31 -6.67 -1.79 23.15
CA GLN A 31 -7.42 -0.85 23.99
C GLN A 31 -7.56 0.48 23.25
N SER A 32 -8.71 1.12 23.37
CA SER A 32 -8.94 2.43 22.71
C SER A 32 -8.08 3.56 23.29
N THR A 33 -7.45 3.33 24.42
CA THR A 33 -6.48 4.24 25.04
C THR A 33 -5.06 4.10 24.49
N ASP A 34 -4.80 3.03 23.73
CA ASP A 34 -3.53 2.82 23.04
C ASP A 34 -3.44 3.77 21.84
N ASP A 35 -2.26 4.29 21.58
CA ASP A 35 -2.02 5.15 20.40
C ASP A 35 -1.66 4.25 19.18
N ALA A 36 -2.65 3.49 18.72
CA ALA A 36 -2.51 2.59 17.59
C ALA A 36 -3.14 3.18 16.32
N ALA A 37 -2.46 3.00 15.20
CA ALA A 37 -2.94 3.41 13.89
C ALA A 37 -3.03 2.21 12.94
N PHE A 38 -4.08 2.17 12.12
CA PHE A 38 -4.37 1.09 11.18
C PHE A 38 -4.64 1.66 9.79
N LEU A 39 -3.95 1.13 8.80
CA LEU A 39 -4.22 1.48 7.43
C LEU A 39 -5.30 0.57 6.84
N LEU A 40 -6.32 1.19 6.27
CA LEU A 40 -7.28 0.58 5.37
C LEU A 40 -7.10 1.18 3.97
N GLY A 41 -7.24 0.38 2.94
CA GLY A 41 -7.11 0.91 1.59
C GLY A 41 -7.44 -0.12 0.52
N ASN A 42 -7.53 0.38 -0.67
CA ASN A 42 -7.51 -0.34 -1.92
C ASN A 42 -6.67 0.47 -2.91
N TYR A 43 -6.65 0.13 -4.19
CA TYR A 43 -5.78 0.80 -5.17
C TYR A 43 -6.12 2.29 -5.39
N ARG A 44 -7.30 2.77 -4.96
CA ARG A 44 -7.80 4.12 -5.22
C ARG A 44 -7.93 5.01 -3.98
N ILE A 45 -8.01 4.44 -2.78
CA ILE A 45 -8.26 5.17 -1.54
C ILE A 45 -7.41 4.63 -0.40
N LYS A 46 -6.97 5.51 0.48
CA LYS A 46 -6.31 5.19 1.75
C LYS A 46 -7.02 5.86 2.89
N VAL A 47 -7.25 5.13 3.95
CA VAL A 47 -7.87 5.62 5.18
C VAL A 47 -6.97 5.20 6.35
N ASN A 48 -6.27 6.17 6.91
CA ASN A 48 -5.49 5.95 8.13
C ASN A 48 -6.41 6.15 9.33
N THR A 49 -6.65 5.09 10.09
CA THR A 49 -7.55 5.08 11.25
C THR A 49 -6.76 4.99 12.54
N HIS A 50 -7.28 5.57 13.62
CA HIS A 50 -6.64 5.58 14.93
C HIS A 50 -7.53 4.92 15.98
N SER A 51 -6.93 4.41 17.05
CA SER A 51 -7.65 3.76 18.15
C SER A 51 -8.68 4.68 18.84
N ASP A 52 -8.51 6.01 18.75
CA ASP A 52 -9.48 6.99 19.23
C ASP A 52 -10.67 7.26 18.28
N GLY A 53 -10.75 6.53 17.17
CA GLY A 53 -11.84 6.62 16.18
C GLY A 53 -11.67 7.72 15.13
N ILE A 54 -10.61 8.51 15.21
CA ILE A 54 -10.25 9.48 14.17
C ILE A 54 -9.74 8.74 12.93
N TYR A 55 -10.04 9.26 11.75
CA TYR A 55 -9.47 8.80 10.50
C TYR A 55 -8.99 9.96 9.62
N GLU A 56 -7.95 9.72 8.83
CA GLU A 56 -7.48 10.61 7.76
C GLU A 56 -7.75 9.97 6.40
N LEU A 57 -8.43 10.71 5.52
CA LEU A 57 -8.73 10.30 4.16
C LEU A 57 -7.68 10.83 3.20
N MET A 58 -7.11 9.95 2.39
CA MET A 58 -6.04 10.26 1.45
C MET A 58 -6.34 9.66 0.09
N SER A 59 -5.88 10.32 -0.97
CA SER A 59 -5.95 9.76 -2.33
C SER A 59 -5.05 8.55 -2.48
N GLY A 60 -5.34 7.74 -3.51
CA GLY A 60 -4.54 6.56 -3.81
C GLY A 60 -3.09 6.91 -4.08
N GLU A 61 -2.79 7.78 -5.04
CA GLU A 61 -1.42 7.99 -5.47
C GLU A 61 -0.56 8.63 -4.38
N ARG A 62 0.16 7.75 -3.65
CA ARG A 62 1.15 8.07 -2.62
C ARG A 62 0.62 8.89 -1.45
N CYS A 63 -0.71 8.88 -1.25
CA CYS A 63 -1.32 9.64 -0.18
C CYS A 63 -0.99 11.14 -0.19
N TRP A 64 -0.79 11.70 -1.38
CA TRP A 64 -0.30 13.06 -1.53
C TRP A 64 -1.39 14.12 -1.48
N ALA A 65 -2.61 13.76 -1.81
CA ALA A 65 -3.74 14.62 -1.55
C ALA A 65 -4.51 14.09 -0.33
N ARG A 66 -4.71 14.95 0.63
CA ARG A 66 -5.39 14.67 1.88
C ARG A 66 -6.62 15.54 1.99
N PHE A 67 -7.70 14.98 2.49
CA PHE A 67 -9.03 15.55 2.33
C PHE A 67 -9.73 15.93 3.63
N ASN A 68 -9.15 15.58 4.77
CA ASN A 68 -9.61 16.02 6.09
C ASN A 68 -8.48 16.15 7.11
N ALA A 69 -7.25 16.41 6.64
CA ALA A 69 -6.08 16.50 7.50
C ALA A 69 -6.26 17.49 8.65
N ASP A 70 -5.78 17.11 9.83
CA ASP A 70 -5.68 18.00 10.97
C ASP A 70 -4.32 18.74 10.91
N PRO A 71 -4.29 20.06 10.74
CA PRO A 71 -3.04 20.80 10.67
C PRO A 71 -2.26 20.79 12.00
N ALA A 72 -2.92 20.55 13.13
CA ALA A 72 -2.30 20.49 14.44
C ALA A 72 -1.76 19.09 14.80
N ARG A 73 -2.24 18.03 14.14
CA ARG A 73 -1.86 16.64 14.40
C ARG A 73 -1.55 15.92 13.08
N PRO A 74 -0.31 15.99 12.60
CA PRO A 74 0.07 15.30 11.36
C PRO A 74 -0.31 13.81 11.41
N GLY A 75 -1.01 13.35 10.36
CA GLY A 75 -1.50 11.97 10.24
C GLY A 75 -2.86 11.70 10.82
N TYR A 76 -3.48 12.70 11.39
CA TYR A 76 -4.83 12.63 11.87
C TYR A 76 -5.77 13.44 10.96
N GLY A 77 -6.99 12.95 10.86
CA GLY A 77 -8.05 13.67 10.20
C GLY A 77 -8.91 14.48 11.17
N ARG A 78 -9.83 15.25 10.60
CA ARG A 78 -10.86 15.99 11.33
C ARG A 78 -12.22 15.39 11.03
N ASN A 79 -12.65 14.50 11.90
CA ASN A 79 -14.01 13.93 11.89
C ASN A 79 -14.59 13.92 13.30
N LYS A 80 -15.90 13.87 13.39
CA LYS A 80 -16.65 13.77 14.66
C LYS A 80 -17.74 12.73 14.53
N ALA A 81 -18.00 12.01 15.62
CA ALA A 81 -19.15 11.13 15.73
C ALA A 81 -19.82 11.34 17.08
N VAL A 82 -21.13 11.54 17.07
CA VAL A 82 -21.93 11.83 18.25
C VAL A 82 -23.15 10.94 18.28
N ALA A 83 -23.40 10.27 19.41
CA ALA A 83 -24.62 9.52 19.65
C ALA A 83 -25.45 10.21 20.74
N VAL A 84 -26.75 10.31 20.55
CA VAL A 84 -27.69 10.79 21.57
C VAL A 84 -28.60 9.63 21.96
N VAL A 85 -28.67 9.30 23.24
CA VAL A 85 -29.53 8.24 23.80
C VAL A 85 -30.39 8.83 24.89
N ASP A 86 -31.72 8.81 24.73
CA ASP A 86 -32.71 9.38 25.68
C ASP A 86 -32.30 10.80 26.10
N ASN A 87 -31.99 11.69 25.14
CA ASN A 87 -31.51 13.08 25.33
C ASN A 87 -30.12 13.24 25.94
N ARG A 88 -29.36 12.18 26.12
CA ARG A 88 -27.97 12.26 26.59
C ARG A 88 -27.02 12.17 25.41
N GLU A 89 -26.33 13.26 25.16
CA GLU A 89 -25.30 13.33 24.13
C GLU A 89 -24.00 12.68 24.58
N THR A 90 -23.33 11.95 23.68
CA THR A 90 -22.05 11.29 23.91
C THR A 90 -21.17 11.43 22.66
N GLN A 91 -20.03 12.09 22.78
CA GLN A 91 -19.03 12.14 21.73
C GLN A 91 -18.30 10.79 21.68
N LEU A 92 -18.19 10.18 20.49
CA LEU A 92 -17.62 8.85 20.32
C LEU A 92 -16.15 8.87 19.95
N VAL A 93 -15.66 9.85 19.20
CA VAL A 93 -14.32 9.86 18.60
C VAL A 93 -13.50 11.07 19.03
N GLY A 94 -12.16 10.91 19.05
CA GLY A 94 -11.19 11.94 19.34
C GLY A 94 -10.89 12.13 20.83
N ALA A 95 -10.00 13.05 21.11
CA ALA A 95 -9.53 13.33 22.48
C ALA A 95 -10.70 13.71 23.42
N GLY A 96 -10.74 13.10 24.60
CA GLY A 96 -11.78 13.33 25.60
C GLY A 96 -13.14 12.66 25.31
N SER A 97 -13.27 11.96 24.19
CA SER A 97 -14.46 11.21 23.80
C SER A 97 -14.62 9.89 24.55
N LEU A 98 -15.67 9.15 24.21
CA LEU A 98 -15.88 7.81 24.77
C LEU A 98 -14.79 6.83 24.32
N ALA A 99 -14.22 7.01 23.11
CA ALA A 99 -13.11 6.20 22.61
C ALA A 99 -11.88 6.24 23.53
N THR A 100 -11.60 7.37 24.15
CA THR A 100 -10.41 7.53 25.01
C THR A 100 -10.67 7.23 26.48
N ARG A 101 -11.85 6.73 26.85
CA ARG A 101 -12.20 6.37 28.23
C ARG A 101 -12.01 4.89 28.47
N ASN A 102 -11.14 4.57 29.44
CA ASN A 102 -10.82 3.19 29.80
C ASN A 102 -12.09 2.34 30.05
N GLY A 103 -12.15 1.17 29.45
CA GLY A 103 -13.23 0.20 29.58
C GLY A 103 -14.58 0.64 28.95
N LYS A 104 -14.61 1.71 28.15
CA LYS A 104 -15.81 2.20 27.48
C LYS A 104 -15.83 1.99 25.99
N CYS A 105 -14.69 1.72 25.40
CA CYS A 105 -14.54 1.38 23.99
C CYS A 105 -13.54 0.23 23.83
N GLU A 106 -13.88 -0.73 23.01
CA GLU A 106 -12.97 -1.77 22.54
C GLU A 106 -12.72 -1.55 21.04
N VAL A 107 -11.47 -1.68 20.61
CA VAL A 107 -11.08 -1.51 19.20
C VAL A 107 -10.64 -2.85 18.63
N TYR A 108 -11.18 -3.19 17.48
CA TYR A 108 -10.83 -4.38 16.71
C TYR A 108 -10.36 -3.95 15.32
N ALA A 109 -9.20 -4.40 14.90
CA ALA A 109 -8.67 -4.14 13.57
C ALA A 109 -8.32 -5.45 12.88
N GLY A 110 -8.60 -5.55 11.59
CA GLY A 110 -8.34 -6.75 10.81
C GLY A 110 -8.35 -6.48 9.32
N VAL A 111 -8.53 -7.52 8.55
CA VAL A 111 -8.48 -7.44 7.09
C VAL A 111 -9.61 -6.57 6.56
N GLY A 112 -9.25 -5.38 6.09
CA GLY A 112 -10.17 -4.43 5.47
C GLY A 112 -11.13 -3.70 6.41
N PHE A 113 -10.93 -3.77 7.74
CA PHE A 113 -11.80 -3.08 8.69
C PHE A 113 -11.10 -2.62 9.97
N VAL A 114 -11.68 -1.57 10.60
CA VAL A 114 -11.46 -1.23 12.01
C VAL A 114 -12.83 -0.97 12.64
N ARG A 115 -13.10 -1.60 13.81
CA ARG A 115 -14.36 -1.51 14.52
C ARG A 115 -14.15 -1.01 15.94
N TYR A 116 -15.01 -0.09 16.35
CA TYR A 116 -15.05 0.50 17.67
C TYR A 116 -16.37 0.11 18.35
N ASP A 117 -16.31 -0.63 19.43
CA ASP A 117 -17.47 -1.08 20.20
C ASP A 117 -17.61 -0.24 21.48
N TYR A 118 -18.59 0.64 21.49
CA TYR A 118 -18.84 1.60 22.58
C TYR A 118 -19.93 1.11 23.54
N ASP A 119 -19.71 1.28 24.84
CA ASP A 119 -20.75 1.19 25.87
C ASP A 119 -21.32 2.57 26.19
N LEU A 120 -22.48 2.90 25.63
CA LEU A 120 -23.15 4.18 25.84
C LEU A 120 -23.86 4.28 27.21
N GLY A 121 -23.88 3.19 27.98
CA GLY A 121 -24.63 3.09 29.21
C GLY A 121 -26.13 2.83 28.98
N ASN A 122 -26.88 2.69 30.06
CA ASN A 122 -28.34 2.45 30.05
C ASN A 122 -28.78 1.27 29.15
N GLY A 123 -27.90 0.27 28.97
CA GLY A 123 -28.14 -0.91 28.14
C GLY A 123 -28.08 -0.66 26.65
N VAL A 124 -27.48 0.43 26.20
CA VAL A 124 -27.27 0.70 24.77
C VAL A 124 -25.79 0.56 24.44
N LYS A 125 -25.50 -0.26 23.44
CA LYS A 125 -24.19 -0.41 22.81
C LYS A 125 -24.23 0.17 21.40
N CYS A 126 -23.09 0.74 20.95
CA CYS A 126 -22.91 1.22 19.60
C CYS A 126 -21.65 0.58 19.03
N SER A 127 -21.75 -0.01 17.87
CA SER A 127 -20.60 -0.43 17.07
C SER A 127 -20.46 0.51 15.89
N ARG A 128 -19.29 1.12 15.73
CA ARG A 128 -18.93 1.95 14.57
C ARG A 128 -17.76 1.27 13.86
N MET A 129 -17.95 0.86 12.61
CA MET A 129 -16.97 0.12 11.84
C MET A 129 -16.62 0.87 10.57
N ILE A 130 -15.34 1.11 10.36
CA ILE A 130 -14.78 1.64 9.11
C ILE A 130 -14.32 0.46 8.28
N SER A 131 -14.76 0.37 7.02
CA SER A 131 -14.38 -0.71 6.11
C SER A 131 -14.09 -0.20 4.72
N VAL A 132 -13.07 -0.77 4.07
CA VAL A 132 -12.71 -0.51 2.68
C VAL A 132 -12.90 -1.78 1.86
N MET A 133 -13.59 -1.65 0.71
CA MET A 133 -13.78 -2.74 -0.22
C MET A 133 -12.48 -2.99 -1.01
N PRO A 134 -12.02 -4.24 -1.18
CA PRO A 134 -10.84 -4.53 -1.99
C PRO A 134 -11.09 -4.18 -3.46
N SER A 135 -10.02 -3.93 -4.22
CA SER A 135 -10.08 -3.78 -5.67
C SER A 135 -10.17 -5.15 -6.34
N GLU A 136 -11.22 -5.39 -7.11
CA GLU A 136 -11.45 -6.68 -7.79
C GLU A 136 -10.50 -6.87 -8.99
N LYS A 137 -10.00 -5.79 -9.57
CA LYS A 137 -9.09 -5.77 -10.71
C LYS A 137 -7.98 -4.77 -10.49
N VAL A 138 -6.81 -5.09 -11.03
CA VAL A 138 -5.70 -4.15 -11.14
C VAL A 138 -6.14 -2.97 -12.02
N ASN A 139 -5.70 -1.78 -11.67
CA ASN A 139 -6.08 -0.51 -12.33
C ASN A 139 -7.55 -0.10 -12.17
N ASP A 140 -8.31 -0.80 -11.32
CA ASP A 140 -9.68 -0.50 -10.96
C ASP A 140 -9.78 -0.34 -9.43
N GLY A 141 -10.93 -0.03 -8.91
CA GLY A 141 -11.19 0.08 -7.49
C GLY A 141 -12.14 1.23 -7.18
N ASN A 142 -12.86 1.11 -6.08
CA ASN A 142 -13.81 2.12 -5.65
C ASN A 142 -13.13 3.07 -4.65
N PRO A 143 -13.03 4.35 -4.94
CA PRO A 143 -12.45 5.32 -4.01
C PRO A 143 -13.42 5.69 -2.89
N VAL A 144 -13.99 4.68 -2.21
CA VAL A 144 -15.02 4.83 -1.16
C VAL A 144 -14.71 3.93 0.02
N PHE A 145 -14.89 4.44 1.21
CA PHE A 145 -14.97 3.63 2.42
C PHE A 145 -16.35 3.78 3.08
N LEU A 146 -16.73 2.79 3.86
CA LEU A 146 -17.97 2.80 4.63
C LEU A 146 -17.71 3.00 6.11
N VAL A 147 -18.53 3.84 6.74
CA VAL A 147 -18.76 3.86 8.17
C VAL A 147 -20.08 3.15 8.44
N THR A 148 -20.03 1.94 8.96
CA THR A 148 -21.21 1.16 9.35
C THR A 148 -21.47 1.38 10.83
N VAL A 149 -22.65 1.87 11.16
CA VAL A 149 -23.05 2.16 12.55
C VAL A 149 -24.19 1.24 12.96
N THR A 150 -24.01 0.50 14.04
CA THR A 150 -25.01 -0.43 14.59
C THR A 150 -25.28 -0.11 16.04
N PHE A 151 -26.53 0.26 16.35
CA PHE A 151 -27.00 0.38 17.72
C PHE A 151 -27.66 -0.93 18.17
N HIS A 152 -27.38 -1.34 19.39
CA HIS A 152 -27.99 -2.50 20.02
C HIS A 152 -28.54 -2.13 21.40
N ASN A 153 -29.87 -2.21 21.58
CA ASN A 153 -30.49 -2.05 22.87
C ASN A 153 -30.50 -3.40 23.60
N THR A 154 -29.55 -3.58 24.54
CA THR A 154 -29.45 -4.78 25.37
C THR A 154 -30.27 -4.66 26.66
N GLY A 155 -30.78 -3.48 26.97
CA GLY A 155 -31.57 -3.17 28.15
C GLY A 155 -33.06 -3.46 28.00
N SER A 156 -33.82 -3.14 29.02
CA SER A 156 -35.29 -3.17 29.03
C SER A 156 -35.86 -1.84 28.51
N GLY A 157 -37.01 -1.91 27.88
CA GLY A 157 -37.72 -0.74 27.35
C GLY A 157 -37.22 -0.27 25.99
N THR A 158 -37.91 0.74 25.48
CA THR A 158 -37.56 1.36 24.18
C THR A 158 -36.65 2.55 24.42
N LYS A 159 -35.62 2.71 23.64
CA LYS A 159 -34.68 3.84 23.67
C LYS A 159 -34.89 4.75 22.48
N ARG A 160 -34.73 6.07 22.68
CA ARG A 160 -34.70 7.08 21.61
C ARG A 160 -33.24 7.37 21.29
N ILE A 161 -32.89 7.24 20.03
CA ILE A 161 -31.50 7.33 19.59
C ILE A 161 -31.42 8.22 18.35
N SER A 162 -30.48 9.14 18.33
CA SER A 162 -30.03 9.82 17.11
C SER A 162 -28.52 9.76 16.98
N TYR A 163 -28.00 10.04 15.80
CA TYR A 163 -26.58 9.93 15.49
C TYR A 163 -26.13 10.97 14.47
N ASP A 164 -24.97 11.54 14.71
CA ASP A 164 -24.29 12.45 13.81
C ASP A 164 -22.91 11.92 13.45
N GLU A 165 -22.58 11.87 12.17
CA GLU A 165 -21.21 11.70 11.67
C GLU A 165 -20.83 12.94 10.86
N ALA A 166 -19.72 13.58 11.20
CA ALA A 166 -19.25 14.78 10.55
C ALA A 166 -17.81 14.61 10.03
N PHE A 167 -17.58 15.13 8.84
CA PHE A 167 -16.32 15.13 8.11
C PHE A 167 -15.96 16.57 7.77
N SER A 168 -14.76 17.02 8.15
CA SER A 168 -14.28 18.38 7.88
C SER A 168 -13.39 18.37 6.64
N PRO A 169 -13.92 18.70 5.45
CA PRO A 169 -13.13 18.65 4.23
C PRO A 169 -12.01 19.68 4.24
N CYS A 170 -10.87 19.27 3.73
CA CYS A 170 -9.78 20.16 3.33
C CYS A 170 -9.11 19.55 2.11
N PHE A 171 -8.28 20.32 1.43
CA PHE A 171 -7.48 19.81 0.32
C PHE A 171 -6.02 20.20 0.53
N VAL A 172 -5.18 19.20 0.76
CA VAL A 172 -3.72 19.36 0.92
C VAL A 172 -3.06 18.53 -0.17
N PRO A 173 -2.83 19.11 -1.36
CA PRO A 173 -2.24 18.39 -2.48
C PRO A 173 -0.72 18.26 -2.34
N ALA A 174 -0.13 17.38 -3.13
CA ALA A 174 1.30 17.15 -3.21
C ALA A 174 2.12 18.43 -3.48
N SER A 175 1.58 19.29 -4.34
CA SER A 175 2.26 20.54 -4.73
C SER A 175 2.62 21.44 -3.55
N TYR A 176 1.84 21.42 -2.47
CA TYR A 176 2.17 22.20 -1.26
C TYR A 176 3.53 21.85 -0.67
N GLN A 177 3.96 20.61 -0.80
CA GLN A 177 5.23 20.17 -0.23
C GLN A 177 6.42 20.59 -1.07
N LEU A 178 6.18 20.90 -2.34
CA LEU A 178 7.18 21.34 -3.30
C LEU A 178 7.35 22.87 -3.31
N ILE A 179 6.42 23.60 -2.66
CA ILE A 179 6.48 25.05 -2.52
C ILE A 179 7.17 25.39 -1.20
N PRO A 180 8.15 26.30 -1.18
CA PRO A 180 8.69 26.84 0.05
C PRO A 180 7.57 27.34 0.96
N GLU A 181 7.64 27.06 2.26
CA GLU A 181 6.55 27.33 3.22
C GLU A 181 6.05 28.77 3.17
N LYS A 182 6.98 29.75 3.02
CA LYS A 182 6.67 31.18 2.88
C LYS A 182 5.95 31.54 1.57
N GLU A 183 5.97 30.65 0.57
CA GLU A 183 5.36 30.83 -0.74
C GLU A 183 4.10 29.99 -0.94
N ARG A 184 3.63 29.30 0.11
CA ARG A 184 2.42 28.47 0.10
C ARG A 184 1.15 29.31 0.27
N PRO A 185 0.73 30.13 -0.71
CA PRO A 185 -0.50 30.90 -0.60
C PRO A 185 -1.70 30.14 -1.14
N LEU A 186 -1.53 28.87 -1.55
CA LEU A 186 -2.58 28.12 -2.20
C LEU A 186 -3.69 27.85 -1.19
N ARG A 187 -4.72 28.66 -1.29
CA ARG A 187 -5.99 28.43 -0.62
C ARG A 187 -6.94 27.83 -1.64
N TYR A 188 -7.70 26.86 -1.19
CA TYR A 188 -8.77 26.30 -1.98
C TYR A 188 -10.10 26.82 -1.45
N HIS A 189 -10.94 27.27 -2.37
CA HIS A 189 -12.36 27.42 -2.09
C HIS A 189 -12.98 26.02 -2.02
N ILE A 190 -13.79 25.81 -1.03
CA ILE A 190 -14.58 24.58 -0.87
C ILE A 190 -16.01 24.95 -1.25
N ASP A 191 -16.43 24.50 -2.42
CA ASP A 191 -17.81 24.64 -2.85
C ASP A 191 -18.55 23.36 -2.45
N THR A 192 -19.67 23.53 -1.77
CA THR A 192 -20.49 22.40 -1.33
C THR A 192 -21.81 22.36 -2.07
N GLU A 193 -22.17 21.19 -2.56
CA GLU A 193 -23.45 20.92 -3.19
C GLU A 193 -24.15 19.78 -2.45
N ILE A 194 -25.45 19.97 -2.17
CA ILE A 194 -26.29 18.94 -1.59
C ILE A 194 -27.26 18.48 -2.67
N SER A 195 -27.08 17.28 -3.16
CA SER A 195 -28.04 16.61 -4.00
C SER A 195 -28.60 15.41 -3.25
N PHE A 196 -29.83 15.09 -3.41
CA PHE A 196 -30.57 14.06 -2.68
C PHE A 196 -29.71 12.96 -2.01
N ARG A 197 -29.54 13.07 -0.66
CA ARG A 197 -28.77 12.15 0.20
C ARG A 197 -27.27 12.06 -0.10
N CYS A 198 -26.71 13.00 -0.85
CA CYS A 198 -25.30 13.12 -1.11
C CYS A 198 -24.85 14.58 -0.93
N ILE A 199 -23.78 14.81 -0.19
CA ILE A 199 -23.09 16.09 -0.15
C ILE A 199 -21.77 15.91 -0.86
N THR A 200 -21.47 16.81 -1.78
CA THR A 200 -20.16 16.89 -2.43
C THR A 200 -19.46 18.18 -2.01
N ALA A 201 -18.19 18.09 -1.67
CA ALA A 201 -17.32 19.25 -1.48
C ALA A 201 -16.24 19.24 -2.56
N SER A 202 -16.27 20.25 -3.43
CA SER A 202 -15.33 20.44 -4.54
C SER A 202 -14.28 21.49 -4.17
N PHE A 203 -13.03 21.26 -4.57
CA PHE A 203 -11.89 22.08 -4.25
C PHE A 203 -11.46 22.87 -5.48
N ARG A 204 -11.55 24.20 -5.42
CA ARG A 204 -11.07 25.09 -6.48
C ARG A 204 -9.94 25.97 -5.97
N PRO A 205 -8.80 26.06 -6.65
CA PRO A 205 -7.70 26.93 -6.23
C PRO A 205 -8.14 28.40 -6.30
N VAL A 206 -7.81 29.18 -5.26
CA VAL A 206 -8.05 30.63 -5.21
C VAL A 206 -7.17 31.37 -6.21
N GLN A 207 -5.97 30.87 -6.45
CA GLN A 207 -5.04 31.39 -7.44
C GLN A 207 -4.68 30.27 -8.39
N GLN A 208 -4.85 30.49 -9.69
CA GLN A 208 -4.51 29.52 -10.75
C GLN A 208 -2.98 29.37 -10.96
N LYS A 209 -2.17 29.54 -9.95
CA LYS A 209 -0.75 29.23 -10.01
C LYS A 209 -0.53 27.81 -9.54
N PHE A 210 -0.73 26.89 -10.46
CA PHE A 210 -0.24 25.53 -10.29
C PHE A 210 1.29 25.53 -10.38
N ILE A 211 1.93 24.68 -9.60
CA ILE A 211 3.34 24.39 -9.80
C ILE A 211 3.45 23.57 -11.07
N GLN A 212 4.05 24.20 -12.07
CA GLN A 212 4.41 23.50 -13.30
C GLN A 212 5.77 22.85 -13.08
N PHE A 213 5.80 21.54 -13.25
CA PHE A 213 7.06 20.82 -13.28
C PHE A 213 7.66 20.90 -14.68
N ALA A 214 8.97 20.69 -14.76
CA ALA A 214 9.70 20.67 -16.02
C ALA A 214 9.37 19.41 -16.84
N THR A 215 8.08 19.17 -17.05
CA THR A 215 7.59 18.21 -18.02
C THR A 215 7.33 18.95 -19.35
N PRO A 216 7.41 18.27 -20.49
CA PRO A 216 7.17 18.90 -21.79
C PRO A 216 5.80 19.55 -21.93
N THR A 217 4.82 19.12 -21.18
CA THR A 217 3.44 19.60 -21.24
C THR A 217 3.10 20.66 -20.22
N ALA A 218 4.00 20.95 -19.29
CA ALA A 218 3.78 21.92 -18.22
C ALA A 218 2.45 21.72 -17.44
N ARG A 219 1.98 20.46 -17.34
CA ARG A 219 0.77 20.12 -16.57
C ARG A 219 1.02 20.29 -15.09
N ALA A 220 0.00 20.75 -14.39
CA ALA A 220 0.04 20.80 -12.95
C ALA A 220 -0.10 19.41 -12.34
N VAL A 221 0.76 19.05 -11.39
CA VAL A 221 0.72 17.78 -10.68
C VAL A 221 -0.63 17.56 -10.00
N ASP A 222 -1.23 18.61 -9.47
CA ASP A 222 -2.50 18.56 -8.76
C ASP A 222 -3.69 18.18 -9.66
N GLU A 223 -3.56 18.27 -11.00
CA GLU A 223 -4.61 17.85 -11.94
C GLU A 223 -4.92 16.35 -11.85
N PHE A 224 -3.97 15.54 -11.36
CA PHE A 224 -4.16 14.11 -11.20
C PHE A 224 -4.71 13.72 -9.82
N ALA A 225 -4.81 14.67 -8.89
CA ALA A 225 -5.46 14.43 -7.61
C ALA A 225 -6.98 14.54 -7.74
N PRO A 226 -7.76 13.78 -6.96
CA PRO A 226 -9.21 13.97 -6.88
C PRO A 226 -9.55 15.42 -6.52
N GLN A 227 -10.52 16.00 -7.22
CA GLN A 227 -10.92 17.41 -7.04
C GLN A 227 -12.12 17.57 -6.11
N SER A 228 -12.69 16.49 -5.65
CA SER A 228 -13.86 16.52 -4.77
C SER A 228 -13.92 15.33 -3.84
N VAL A 229 -14.58 15.52 -2.70
CA VAL A 229 -14.99 14.46 -1.77
C VAL A 229 -16.49 14.48 -1.59
N PHE A 230 -17.05 13.34 -1.26
CA PHE A 230 -18.47 13.24 -0.96
C PHE A 230 -18.75 12.49 0.34
N LEU A 231 -19.93 12.76 0.91
CA LEU A 231 -20.53 12.01 1.99
C LEU A 231 -21.96 11.66 1.60
N TYR A 232 -22.32 10.37 1.68
CA TYR A 232 -23.63 9.84 1.36
C TYR A 232 -24.19 9.01 2.51
N CYS A 233 -25.49 9.15 2.78
CA CYS A 233 -26.20 8.27 3.71
C CYS A 233 -27.68 8.17 3.30
N ASP A 234 -28.20 6.95 3.19
CA ASP A 234 -29.59 6.69 2.79
C ASP A 234 -30.60 6.92 3.93
N LYS A 235 -30.14 7.01 5.17
CA LYS A 235 -30.95 7.12 6.40
C LYS A 235 -30.81 8.47 7.12
N ALA A 236 -30.01 9.40 6.58
CA ALA A 236 -29.70 10.66 7.25
C ALA A 236 -30.20 11.87 6.46
N PHE A 237 -30.46 12.98 7.17
CA PHE A 237 -30.39 14.30 6.60
C PHE A 237 -28.95 14.74 6.46
N LEU A 238 -28.63 15.39 5.38
CA LEU A 238 -27.32 15.87 5.08
C LEU A 238 -27.28 17.38 5.26
N VAL A 239 -26.30 17.85 6.02
CA VAL A 239 -26.17 19.27 6.37
C VAL A 239 -24.72 19.70 6.19
N VAL A 240 -24.54 20.90 5.68
CA VAL A 240 -23.25 21.60 5.76
C VAL A 240 -23.34 22.58 6.92
N ASN A 241 -22.50 22.38 7.92
CA ASN A 241 -22.44 23.27 9.07
C ASN A 241 -20.98 23.62 9.39
N ASP A 242 -20.65 24.90 9.46
CA ASP A 242 -19.30 25.43 9.72
C ASP A 242 -18.22 24.76 8.84
N GLY A 243 -18.54 24.54 7.56
CA GLY A 243 -17.64 23.89 6.59
C GLY A 243 -17.49 22.38 6.77
N GLN A 244 -18.26 21.76 7.66
CA GLN A 244 -18.30 20.31 7.84
C GLN A 244 -19.42 19.68 7.01
N LEU A 245 -19.14 18.56 6.37
CA LEU A 245 -20.16 17.70 5.78
C LEU A 245 -20.68 16.79 6.89
N LYS A 246 -21.96 16.81 7.13
CA LYS A 246 -22.57 16.10 8.25
C LYS A 246 -23.74 15.23 7.80
N ALA A 247 -23.73 13.98 8.21
CA ALA A 247 -24.88 13.07 8.15
C ALA A 247 -25.54 13.02 9.53
N SER A 248 -26.78 13.48 9.62
CA SER A 248 -27.60 13.44 10.83
C SER A 248 -28.72 12.42 10.68
N VAL A 249 -28.64 11.34 11.42
CA VAL A 249 -29.69 10.33 11.50
C VAL A 249 -30.69 10.78 12.57
N ASP A 250 -31.94 11.03 12.15
CA ASP A 250 -33.01 11.47 13.03
C ASP A 250 -33.27 10.51 14.19
N GLU A 251 -33.93 11.04 15.23
CA GLU A 251 -34.34 10.25 16.38
C GLU A 251 -35.21 9.06 15.95
N PHE A 252 -34.75 7.86 16.22
CA PHE A 252 -35.49 6.61 16.03
C PHE A 252 -35.70 5.87 17.36
N LYS A 253 -36.76 5.05 17.40
CA LYS A 253 -37.09 4.24 18.57
C LYS A 253 -36.53 2.84 18.45
N LEU A 254 -35.60 2.48 19.33
CA LEU A 254 -35.00 1.15 19.37
C LEU A 254 -35.58 0.33 20.53
N ARG A 255 -36.40 -0.69 20.18
CA ARG A 255 -37.02 -1.59 21.18
C ARG A 255 -35.95 -2.45 21.85
N SER A 256 -36.27 -2.97 23.04
CA SER A 256 -35.43 -3.92 23.78
C SER A 256 -34.97 -5.10 22.90
N ARG A 257 -33.70 -5.48 23.02
CA ARG A 257 -33.05 -6.58 22.29
C ARG A 257 -33.01 -6.43 20.76
N ARG A 258 -33.27 -5.23 20.23
CA ARG A 258 -33.22 -4.96 18.77
C ARG A 258 -31.93 -4.24 18.43
N LYS A 259 -31.52 -4.47 17.16
CA LYS A 259 -30.42 -3.75 16.52
C LYS A 259 -30.98 -2.81 15.45
N HIS A 260 -30.26 -1.75 15.16
CA HIS A 260 -30.52 -0.85 14.03
C HIS A 260 -29.18 -0.49 13.39
N THR A 261 -29.07 -0.74 12.08
CA THR A 261 -27.83 -0.53 11.32
C THR A 261 -28.09 0.42 10.16
N PHE A 262 -27.13 1.29 9.88
CA PHE A 262 -27.10 2.15 8.70
C PHE A 262 -25.64 2.35 8.24
N HIS A 263 -25.49 2.81 6.99
CA HIS A 263 -24.21 3.00 6.35
C HIS A 263 -24.01 4.45 5.93
N ILE A 264 -22.81 4.96 6.12
CA ILE A 264 -22.37 6.26 5.62
C ILE A 264 -21.19 5.98 4.68
N ALA A 265 -21.31 6.37 3.43
CA ALA A 265 -20.25 6.25 2.45
C ALA A 265 -19.52 7.59 2.30
N ILE A 266 -18.19 7.55 2.36
CA ILE A 266 -17.33 8.71 2.19
C ILE A 266 -16.24 8.35 1.16
N GLY A 267 -15.94 9.26 0.25
CA GLY A 267 -14.93 8.98 -0.77
C GLY A 267 -14.69 10.10 -1.76
N PHE A 268 -14.07 9.75 -2.87
CA PHE A 268 -13.84 10.63 -4.01
C PHE A 268 -14.79 10.24 -5.15
N ALA A 269 -15.30 11.21 -5.88
CA ALA A 269 -16.02 10.91 -7.11
C ALA A 269 -15.88 12.03 -8.12
N ASN A 270 -15.81 11.65 -9.38
CA ASN A 270 -15.70 12.62 -10.46
C ASN A 270 -17.06 12.99 -11.05
N GLU A 271 -18.05 12.07 -11.14
CA GLU A 271 -19.31 12.33 -11.84
C GLU A 271 -20.57 11.85 -11.07
N ASP A 272 -20.63 10.64 -10.55
CA ASP A 272 -21.82 10.12 -9.86
C ASP A 272 -21.49 9.51 -8.48
N SER A 273 -21.26 10.40 -7.53
CA SER A 273 -20.97 10.06 -6.13
C SER A 273 -22.06 9.18 -5.50
N LYS A 274 -23.33 9.44 -5.85
CA LYS A 274 -24.46 8.71 -5.29
C LYS A 274 -24.51 7.27 -5.80
N ALA A 275 -24.42 7.06 -7.11
CA ALA A 275 -24.43 5.73 -7.69
C ALA A 275 -23.24 4.90 -7.19
N LEU A 276 -22.07 5.53 -7.06
CA LEU A 276 -20.88 4.90 -6.50
C LEU A 276 -21.09 4.48 -5.03
N ALA A 277 -21.64 5.35 -4.19
CA ALA A 277 -21.97 5.05 -2.81
C ALA A 277 -22.96 3.90 -2.68
N GLU A 278 -24.06 3.95 -3.44
CA GLU A 278 -25.10 2.93 -3.45
C GLU A 278 -24.56 1.57 -3.91
N ALA A 279 -23.69 1.54 -4.91
CA ALA A 279 -23.05 0.32 -5.40
C ALA A 279 -22.13 -0.32 -4.34
N VAL A 280 -21.41 0.49 -3.57
CA VAL A 280 -20.56 0.00 -2.48
C VAL A 280 -21.39 -0.48 -1.29
N ILE A 281 -22.44 0.27 -0.89
CA ILE A 281 -23.36 -0.12 0.19
C ILE A 281 -24.09 -1.42 -0.15
N ALA A 282 -24.49 -1.62 -1.41
CA ALA A 282 -25.18 -2.84 -1.85
C ALA A 282 -24.33 -4.12 -1.71
N LYS A 283 -23.00 -3.98 -1.65
CA LYS A 283 -22.05 -5.09 -1.45
C LYS A 283 -21.68 -5.30 0.03
N ALA A 284 -22.17 -4.41 0.93
CA ALA A 284 -21.84 -4.50 2.36
C ALA A 284 -22.54 -5.69 3.03
N GLU A 285 -21.79 -6.40 3.85
CA GLU A 285 -22.23 -7.55 4.63
C GLU A 285 -22.53 -7.16 6.08
N ASP A 286 -23.50 -7.81 6.72
CA ASP A 286 -23.71 -7.73 8.18
C ASP A 286 -22.71 -8.69 8.87
N ASN A 287 -21.44 -8.33 8.84
CA ASN A 287 -20.34 -9.10 9.40
C ASN A 287 -19.54 -8.24 10.41
N PRO A 288 -19.38 -8.68 11.66
CA PRO A 288 -18.62 -7.94 12.68
C PRO A 288 -17.11 -7.85 12.38
N PHE A 289 -16.62 -8.60 11.41
CA PHE A 289 -15.23 -8.62 10.99
C PHE A 289 -15.01 -7.94 9.62
N GLY A 290 -15.83 -6.97 9.29
CA GLY A 290 -15.68 -6.16 8.08
C GLY A 290 -16.87 -6.24 7.15
N ALA A 291 -17.31 -5.07 6.65
CA ALA A 291 -18.43 -5.01 5.70
C ALA A 291 -18.14 -5.68 4.34
N PHE A 292 -16.89 -6.05 4.08
CA PHE A 292 -16.44 -6.71 2.85
C PHE A 292 -15.57 -7.94 3.13
N ALA A 293 -15.82 -8.63 4.24
CA ALA A 293 -14.97 -9.73 4.71
C ALA A 293 -14.85 -10.88 3.69
N SER A 294 -15.95 -11.28 3.05
CA SER A 294 -15.94 -12.34 2.04
C SER A 294 -15.22 -11.93 0.76
N MET A 295 -15.28 -10.65 0.39
CA MET A 295 -14.54 -10.12 -0.76
C MET A 295 -13.03 -10.12 -0.50
N TRP A 296 -12.61 -9.66 0.69
CA TRP A 296 -11.21 -9.73 1.09
C TRP A 296 -10.68 -11.16 1.16
N LYS A 297 -11.46 -12.09 1.72
CA LYS A 297 -11.09 -13.52 1.74
C LYS A 297 -10.87 -14.08 0.34
N LYS A 298 -11.67 -13.65 -0.64
CA LYS A 298 -11.50 -14.06 -2.05
C LYS A 298 -10.31 -13.41 -2.74
N GLN A 299 -10.00 -12.16 -2.37
CA GLN A 299 -8.91 -11.39 -2.96
C GLN A 299 -7.53 -11.85 -2.47
N LEU A 300 -7.42 -12.15 -1.18
CA LEU A 300 -6.15 -12.57 -0.60
C LEU A 300 -5.82 -14.02 -0.97
N PRO A 301 -4.52 -14.36 -1.08
CA PRO A 301 -4.08 -15.74 -1.25
C PRO A 301 -4.57 -16.64 -0.10
N ASP A 302 -4.83 -17.89 -0.39
CA ASP A 302 -5.21 -18.87 0.63
C ASP A 302 -3.98 -19.46 1.34
N PHE A 303 -3.87 -19.21 2.63
CA PHE A 303 -2.83 -19.76 3.51
C PHE A 303 -3.38 -20.78 4.50
N SER A 304 -4.57 -21.36 4.24
CA SER A 304 -5.19 -22.34 5.14
C SER A 304 -4.36 -23.62 5.33
N ASP A 305 -3.51 -23.96 4.37
CA ASP A 305 -2.59 -25.11 4.43
C ASP A 305 -1.42 -24.90 5.41
N GLU A 306 -1.11 -23.63 5.78
CA GLU A 306 -0.06 -23.34 6.74
C GLU A 306 -0.50 -23.80 8.14
N ARG A 307 0.20 -24.79 8.69
CA ARG A 307 -0.13 -25.39 9.98
C ARG A 307 0.28 -24.55 11.18
N ASP A 308 1.36 -23.80 11.02
CA ASP A 308 1.83 -22.88 12.03
C ASP A 308 0.91 -21.64 12.04
N GLN A 309 0.19 -21.46 13.15
CA GLN A 309 -0.78 -20.38 13.29
C GLN A 309 -0.13 -18.99 13.23
N GLU A 310 1.05 -18.82 13.84
CA GLU A 310 1.76 -17.54 13.83
C GLU A 310 2.21 -17.18 12.40
N ARG A 311 2.77 -18.14 11.68
CA ARG A 311 3.14 -17.96 10.26
C ARG A 311 1.91 -17.66 9.41
N ARG A 312 0.84 -18.39 9.57
CA ARG A 312 -0.40 -18.16 8.83
C ARG A 312 -0.95 -16.75 9.05
N MET A 313 -0.97 -16.28 10.30
CA MET A 313 -1.37 -14.91 10.63
C MET A 313 -0.43 -13.88 9.97
N ALA A 314 0.89 -14.10 10.04
CA ALA A 314 1.88 -13.24 9.40
C ALA A 314 1.67 -13.16 7.87
N MET A 315 1.37 -14.29 7.21
CA MET A 315 1.10 -14.31 5.76
C MET A 315 -0.15 -13.52 5.39
N TYR A 316 -1.27 -13.74 6.09
CA TYR A 316 -2.50 -12.99 5.81
C TYR A 316 -2.34 -11.49 6.11
N THR A 317 -1.69 -11.13 7.22
CA THR A 317 -1.43 -9.74 7.57
C THR A 317 -0.54 -9.07 6.52
N SER A 318 0.53 -9.74 6.09
CA SER A 318 1.43 -9.24 5.03
C SER A 318 0.69 -9.07 3.70
N ALA A 319 -0.12 -10.05 3.30
CA ALA A 319 -0.87 -9.99 2.05
C ALA A 319 -1.90 -8.85 2.08
N HIS A 320 -2.64 -8.69 3.19
CA HIS A 320 -3.56 -7.56 3.35
C HIS A 320 -2.81 -6.22 3.30
N ARG A 321 -1.67 -6.12 3.98
CA ARG A 321 -0.89 -4.87 3.99
C ARG A 321 -0.39 -4.48 2.61
N VAL A 322 0.08 -5.45 1.83
CA VAL A 322 0.48 -5.23 0.44
C VAL A 322 -0.69 -4.74 -0.42
N GLU A 323 -1.82 -5.45 -0.38
CA GLU A 323 -3.01 -5.09 -1.16
C GLU A 323 -3.62 -3.75 -0.72
N ALA A 324 -3.72 -3.50 0.60
CA ALA A 324 -4.23 -2.24 1.13
C ALA A 324 -3.32 -1.04 0.82
N SER A 325 -2.01 -1.28 0.65
CA SER A 325 -1.03 -0.24 0.33
C SER A 325 -0.82 -0.02 -1.16
N ALA A 326 -1.20 -0.97 -2.02
CA ALA A 326 -1.06 -0.83 -3.46
C ALA A 326 -1.82 0.39 -4.00
N VAL A 327 -1.23 1.11 -4.95
CA VAL A 327 -1.66 2.45 -5.39
C VAL A 327 -1.75 2.49 -6.90
N TYR A 328 -2.86 2.97 -7.42
CA TYR A 328 -3.00 3.30 -8.83
C TYR A 328 -2.47 4.71 -9.13
N SER A 329 -1.57 4.81 -10.10
CA SER A 329 -1.09 6.08 -10.60
C SER A 329 -1.96 6.57 -11.75
N GLU A 330 -2.61 7.70 -11.56
CA GLU A 330 -3.43 8.34 -12.60
C GLU A 330 -2.58 8.77 -13.80
N TYR A 331 -1.35 9.22 -13.55
CA TYR A 331 -0.45 9.64 -14.64
C TYR A 331 0.08 8.46 -15.45
N PHE A 332 0.64 7.43 -14.77
CA PHE A 332 1.21 6.27 -15.45
C PHE A 332 0.15 5.24 -15.86
N GLN A 333 -1.08 5.34 -15.33
CA GLN A 333 -2.17 4.38 -15.56
C GLN A 333 -1.74 2.93 -15.25
N GLU A 334 -1.04 2.77 -14.13
CA GLU A 334 -0.56 1.49 -13.62
C GLU A 334 -0.69 1.47 -12.10
N THR A 335 -0.90 0.28 -11.55
CA THR A 335 -0.89 0.06 -10.11
C THR A 335 0.50 -0.39 -9.67
N PHE A 336 0.98 0.13 -8.56
CA PHE A 336 2.27 -0.22 -7.96
C PHE A 336 2.15 -0.40 -6.46
N ILE A 337 3.16 -1.02 -5.83
CA ILE A 337 3.24 -1.20 -4.38
C ILE A 337 4.33 -0.27 -3.86
N PRO A 338 4.01 0.66 -2.94
CA PRO A 338 5.01 1.51 -2.30
C PRO A 338 5.90 0.70 -1.34
N GLY A 339 7.17 1.10 -1.21
CA GLY A 339 8.12 0.39 -0.35
C GLY A 339 7.95 0.67 1.13
N LEU A 340 7.42 1.84 1.49
CA LEU A 340 7.24 2.28 2.87
C LEU A 340 5.76 2.29 3.28
N ALA A 341 5.51 2.38 4.58
CA ALA A 341 4.17 2.60 5.09
C ALA A 341 3.63 3.96 4.64
N ASP A 342 2.30 4.08 4.49
CA ASP A 342 1.64 5.29 3.98
C ASP A 342 1.94 6.53 4.79
N ILE A 343 2.15 6.36 6.07
CA ILE A 343 2.56 7.43 6.97
C ILE A 343 3.85 8.12 6.52
N ALA A 344 4.80 7.38 5.95
CA ALA A 344 6.06 7.92 5.44
C ALA A 344 5.88 8.82 4.22
N TYR A 345 4.79 8.63 3.48
CA TYR A 345 4.50 9.44 2.28
C TYR A 345 3.70 10.71 2.56
N ARG A 346 3.39 11.01 3.80
CA ARG A 346 2.62 12.20 4.17
C ARG A 346 3.25 13.50 3.72
N PHE A 347 4.56 13.51 3.62
CA PHE A 347 5.35 14.71 3.35
C PHE A 347 5.94 14.73 1.94
N GLY A 348 5.54 13.80 1.07
CA GLY A 348 5.98 13.76 -0.32
C GLY A 348 7.41 13.30 -0.50
N GLU A 349 7.85 12.35 0.34
CA GLU A 349 9.14 11.71 0.15
C GLU A 349 9.20 11.01 -1.21
N ASN A 350 10.42 10.87 -1.72
CA ASN A 350 10.68 10.11 -2.93
C ASN A 350 10.34 8.64 -2.73
N VAL A 351 9.76 8.03 -3.75
CA VAL A 351 9.49 6.60 -3.74
C VAL A 351 10.48 5.89 -4.63
N SER A 352 11.17 4.94 -4.04
CA SER A 352 12.21 4.16 -4.69
C SER A 352 11.62 3.21 -5.73
N ASN A 353 12.04 3.35 -6.99
CA ASN A 353 11.66 2.42 -8.05
C ASN A 353 12.23 1.02 -7.81
N ARG A 354 13.31 0.89 -7.04
CA ARG A 354 13.82 -0.41 -6.60
C ARG A 354 12.85 -1.11 -5.66
N ASP A 355 12.28 -0.40 -4.69
CA ASP A 355 11.30 -0.98 -3.78
C ASP A 355 10.05 -1.44 -4.55
N HIS A 356 9.61 -0.66 -5.54
CA HIS A 356 8.47 -1.05 -6.38
C HIS A 356 8.76 -2.33 -7.15
N ILE A 357 9.88 -2.40 -7.86
CA ILE A 357 10.18 -3.57 -8.70
C ILE A 357 10.43 -4.82 -7.86
N ASN A 358 11.03 -4.70 -6.68
CA ASN A 358 11.21 -5.82 -5.77
C ASN A 358 9.86 -6.35 -5.23
N ALA A 359 8.88 -5.47 -5.02
CA ALA A 359 7.53 -5.90 -4.65
C ALA A 359 6.81 -6.67 -5.78
N ALA A 360 7.22 -6.51 -7.04
CA ALA A 360 6.68 -7.31 -8.13
C ALA A 360 7.02 -8.81 -7.99
N LEU A 361 8.13 -9.15 -7.34
CA LEU A 361 8.55 -10.55 -7.15
C LEU A 361 7.47 -11.36 -6.41
N GLN A 362 6.97 -10.85 -5.27
CA GLN A 362 5.89 -11.52 -4.56
C GLN A 362 4.58 -11.52 -5.37
N ALA A 363 4.30 -10.41 -6.09
CA ALA A 363 3.09 -10.29 -6.87
C ALA A 363 3.04 -11.31 -8.03
N CYS A 364 4.19 -11.76 -8.55
CA CYS A 364 4.24 -12.86 -9.53
C CYS A 364 3.57 -14.13 -9.01
N HIS A 365 3.58 -14.37 -7.70
CA HIS A 365 2.98 -15.56 -7.08
C HIS A 365 1.55 -15.33 -6.57
N THR A 366 1.20 -14.10 -6.20
CA THR A 366 -0.09 -13.79 -5.56
C THR A 366 -1.10 -13.16 -6.51
N ASN A 367 -0.63 -12.24 -7.36
CA ASN A 367 -1.45 -11.47 -8.29
C ASN A 367 -0.62 -11.07 -9.52
N PRO A 368 -0.48 -11.97 -10.53
CA PRO A 368 0.35 -11.73 -11.71
C PRO A 368 -0.02 -10.47 -12.52
N GLU A 369 -1.29 -10.06 -12.51
CA GLU A 369 -1.73 -8.82 -13.16
C GLU A 369 -1.15 -7.59 -12.44
N LEU A 370 -1.07 -7.64 -11.10
CA LEU A 370 -0.42 -6.59 -10.32
C LEU A 370 1.10 -6.58 -10.58
N ALA A 371 1.74 -7.75 -10.65
CA ALA A 371 3.15 -7.84 -11.01
C ALA A 371 3.44 -7.19 -12.36
N ARG A 372 2.63 -7.50 -13.37
CA ARG A 372 2.71 -6.91 -14.71
C ARG A 372 2.57 -5.38 -14.67
N SER A 373 1.60 -4.90 -13.91
CA SER A 373 1.38 -3.45 -13.76
C SER A 373 2.55 -2.75 -13.07
N ILE A 374 3.12 -3.34 -12.01
CA ILE A 374 4.30 -2.79 -11.32
C ILE A 374 5.51 -2.72 -12.27
N ILE A 375 5.76 -3.79 -13.01
CA ILE A 375 6.87 -3.83 -13.98
C ILE A 375 6.69 -2.71 -15.02
N ARG A 376 5.48 -2.57 -15.59
CA ARG A 376 5.16 -1.52 -16.55
C ARG A 376 5.29 -0.11 -15.94
N TYR A 377 4.87 0.06 -14.68
CA TYR A 377 5.02 1.33 -13.95
C TYR A 377 6.47 1.80 -13.89
N VAL A 378 7.39 0.90 -13.58
CA VAL A 378 8.83 1.21 -13.52
C VAL A 378 9.40 1.43 -14.93
N MET A 379 9.03 0.59 -15.90
CA MET A 379 9.49 0.72 -17.28
C MET A 379 9.04 2.04 -17.94
N LYS A 380 7.82 2.49 -17.68
CA LYS A 380 7.29 3.76 -18.21
C LYS A 380 8.08 4.98 -17.75
N GLN A 381 8.83 4.89 -16.64
CA GLN A 381 9.63 5.98 -16.10
C GLN A 381 11.04 6.06 -16.68
N SER A 382 11.51 5.04 -17.39
CA SER A 382 12.87 4.99 -17.89
C SER A 382 13.12 5.97 -19.04
N GLY A 383 14.35 6.49 -19.10
CA GLY A 383 14.83 7.29 -20.22
C GLY A 383 15.15 6.45 -21.44
N PHE A 384 15.38 7.13 -22.56
CA PHE A 384 15.80 6.48 -23.82
C PHE A 384 17.21 5.87 -23.77
N ASP A 385 18.03 6.31 -22.83
CA ASP A 385 19.36 5.78 -22.53
C ASP A 385 19.36 4.51 -21.68
N GLY A 386 18.16 4.04 -21.26
CA GLY A 386 17.98 2.89 -20.39
C GLY A 386 18.18 3.20 -18.90
N ILE A 387 18.33 4.46 -18.52
CA ILE A 387 18.42 4.83 -17.11
C ILE A 387 17.01 4.83 -16.52
N ILE A 388 16.85 4.10 -15.40
CA ILE A 388 15.66 4.13 -14.59
C ILE A 388 15.88 5.15 -13.48
N PRO A 389 14.97 6.13 -13.26
CA PRO A 389 15.13 7.08 -12.17
C PRO A 389 15.10 6.35 -10.82
N GLU A 390 15.94 6.76 -9.87
CA GLU A 390 15.92 6.16 -8.52
C GLU A 390 14.54 6.26 -7.87
N SER A 391 13.88 7.40 -8.12
CA SER A 391 12.59 7.68 -7.47
C SER A 391 11.77 8.67 -8.29
N ASN A 392 10.49 8.73 -7.99
CA ASN A 392 9.59 9.78 -8.44
C ASN A 392 8.86 10.42 -7.24
N LYS A 393 8.23 11.56 -7.50
CA LYS A 393 7.48 12.30 -6.48
C LYS A 393 5.96 12.17 -6.61
N GLY A 394 5.48 11.23 -7.42
CA GLY A 394 4.06 11.01 -7.69
C GLY A 394 3.49 11.92 -8.78
N TYR A 395 2.29 11.61 -9.23
CA TYR A 395 1.55 12.34 -10.26
C TYR A 395 2.36 12.66 -11.52
N GLY A 396 3.28 11.77 -11.91
CA GLY A 396 4.14 11.96 -13.09
C GLY A 396 5.32 12.90 -12.89
N TYR A 397 5.59 13.36 -11.68
CA TYR A 397 6.77 14.19 -11.42
C TYR A 397 8.01 13.34 -11.12
N ILE A 398 8.97 13.39 -12.03
CA ILE A 398 10.30 12.78 -11.87
C ILE A 398 11.35 13.91 -11.85
N PRO A 399 11.99 14.16 -10.71
CA PRO A 399 13.07 15.12 -10.66
C PRO A 399 14.24 14.71 -11.56
N SER A 400 14.86 15.66 -12.26
CA SER A 400 15.98 15.38 -13.16
C SER A 400 17.18 14.76 -12.44
N ASP A 401 17.40 15.10 -11.17
CA ASP A 401 18.44 14.53 -10.33
C ASP A 401 18.16 13.10 -9.85
N SER A 402 16.95 12.57 -10.13
CA SER A 402 16.63 11.15 -9.92
C SER A 402 17.22 10.23 -10.98
N TYR A 403 17.60 10.77 -12.16
CA TYR A 403 18.26 10.02 -13.23
C TYR A 403 19.77 9.97 -12.96
N LYS A 404 20.15 9.07 -12.06
CA LYS A 404 21.54 8.82 -11.69
C LYS A 404 21.93 7.41 -12.09
N GLU A 405 23.23 7.17 -12.18
CA GLU A 405 23.73 5.82 -12.36
C GLU A 405 23.27 4.94 -11.19
N ASN A 406 22.59 3.84 -11.53
CA ASN A 406 22.09 2.85 -10.59
C ASN A 406 22.06 1.46 -11.27
N ASN A 407 21.58 0.44 -10.55
CA ASN A 407 21.45 -0.93 -11.06
C ASN A 407 20.03 -1.48 -10.99
N ILE A 408 19.02 -0.60 -11.00
CA ILE A 408 17.58 -0.99 -10.96
C ILE A 408 17.22 -1.81 -12.22
N GLN A 409 17.95 -1.65 -13.32
CA GLN A 409 17.81 -2.46 -14.53
C GLN A 409 17.96 -3.96 -14.22
N LEU A 410 18.89 -4.35 -13.36
CA LEU A 410 19.05 -5.74 -12.94
C LEU A 410 17.83 -6.25 -12.16
N ASP A 411 17.29 -5.43 -11.28
CA ASP A 411 16.08 -5.77 -10.53
C ASP A 411 14.87 -5.94 -11.47
N VAL A 412 14.76 -5.10 -12.53
CA VAL A 412 13.71 -5.24 -13.55
C VAL A 412 13.90 -6.51 -14.37
N LEU A 413 15.12 -6.83 -14.80
CA LEU A 413 15.39 -8.06 -15.55
C LEU A 413 15.01 -9.29 -14.72
N ASN A 414 15.33 -9.29 -13.42
CA ASN A 414 14.95 -10.36 -12.50
C ASN A 414 13.41 -10.45 -12.33
N ALA A 415 12.73 -9.35 -12.13
CA ALA A 415 11.26 -9.34 -11.96
C ALA A 415 10.54 -9.79 -13.24
N VAL A 416 11.04 -9.40 -14.42
CA VAL A 416 10.51 -9.91 -15.70
C VAL A 416 10.76 -11.41 -15.84
N ALA A 417 11.94 -11.90 -15.47
CA ALA A 417 12.24 -13.32 -15.51
C ALA A 417 11.32 -14.11 -14.57
N GLU A 418 11.08 -13.62 -13.33
CA GLU A 418 10.13 -14.22 -12.40
C GLU A 418 8.70 -14.23 -12.97
N TYR A 419 8.25 -13.10 -13.51
CA TYR A 419 6.92 -12.98 -14.11
C TYR A 419 6.72 -13.99 -15.26
N LEU A 420 7.68 -14.07 -16.17
CA LEU A 420 7.61 -15.01 -17.30
C LEU A 420 7.67 -16.47 -16.84
N GLU A 421 8.47 -16.78 -15.82
CA GLU A 421 8.57 -18.11 -15.26
C GLU A 421 7.25 -18.56 -14.63
N LYS A 422 6.61 -17.68 -13.84
CA LYS A 422 5.37 -18.02 -13.12
C LYS A 422 4.13 -18.03 -13.98
N THR A 423 4.09 -17.18 -15.01
CA THR A 423 2.87 -17.02 -15.82
C THR A 423 2.93 -17.73 -17.17
N GLY A 424 4.11 -17.98 -17.72
CA GLY A 424 4.29 -18.40 -19.11
C GLY A 424 3.84 -17.36 -20.13
N ASN A 425 3.52 -16.13 -19.72
CA ASN A 425 2.99 -15.08 -20.58
C ASN A 425 4.11 -14.37 -21.37
N TYR A 426 4.70 -15.05 -22.32
CA TYR A 426 5.72 -14.45 -23.18
C TYR A 426 5.17 -13.37 -24.13
N GLY A 427 3.83 -13.26 -24.28
CA GLY A 427 3.20 -12.16 -25.02
C GLY A 427 3.49 -10.79 -24.40
N PHE A 428 3.79 -10.73 -23.11
CA PHE A 428 4.21 -9.52 -22.42
C PHE A 428 5.40 -8.82 -23.09
N LEU A 429 6.35 -9.57 -23.63
CA LEU A 429 7.54 -9.02 -24.30
C LEU A 429 7.21 -8.21 -25.55
N GLU A 430 6.07 -8.46 -26.19
CA GLU A 430 5.60 -7.77 -27.41
C GLU A 430 4.69 -6.58 -27.11
N GLU A 431 4.32 -6.38 -25.84
CA GLU A 431 3.47 -5.25 -25.47
C GLU A 431 4.16 -3.91 -25.72
N TRP A 432 3.39 -2.95 -26.21
CA TRP A 432 3.82 -1.58 -26.38
C TRP A 432 3.43 -0.74 -25.18
N ILE A 433 4.36 0.03 -24.66
CA ILE A 433 4.13 0.94 -23.54
C ILE A 433 4.63 2.34 -23.91
N THR A 434 3.90 3.35 -23.46
CA THR A 434 4.32 4.74 -23.58
C THR A 434 5.37 5.03 -22.52
N VAL A 435 6.52 5.56 -22.91
CA VAL A 435 7.61 5.93 -22.00
C VAL A 435 7.55 7.41 -21.62
N TYR A 436 8.17 7.74 -20.53
CA TYR A 436 8.17 9.10 -19.97
C TYR A 436 8.90 10.12 -20.88
N PRO A 437 8.40 11.34 -21.00
CA PRO A 437 7.09 11.80 -20.49
C PRO A 437 5.96 11.32 -21.40
N LEU A 438 4.87 10.81 -20.79
CA LEU A 438 3.80 10.12 -21.51
C LEU A 438 3.11 10.99 -22.57
N GLU A 439 3.13 12.31 -22.36
CA GLU A 439 2.51 13.29 -23.25
C GLU A 439 3.17 13.35 -24.64
N ARG A 440 4.39 12.87 -24.78
CA ARG A 440 5.02 12.75 -26.09
C ARG A 440 4.44 11.63 -26.93
N GLY A 441 3.72 10.69 -26.30
CA GLY A 441 3.14 9.54 -26.98
C GLY A 441 4.17 8.57 -27.57
N GLU A 442 5.41 8.62 -27.09
CA GLU A 442 6.48 7.75 -27.57
C GLU A 442 6.29 6.35 -26.99
N MET A 443 6.09 5.39 -27.87
CA MET A 443 5.84 4.01 -27.51
C MET A 443 7.02 3.11 -27.88
N GLN A 444 7.26 2.10 -27.03
CA GLN A 444 8.28 1.08 -27.25
C GLN A 444 7.74 -0.28 -26.80
N SER A 445 8.21 -1.34 -27.47
CA SER A 445 7.91 -2.68 -26.96
C SER A 445 8.70 -2.97 -25.69
N VAL A 446 8.14 -3.80 -24.83
CA VAL A 446 8.83 -4.27 -23.62
C VAL A 446 10.20 -4.88 -23.98
N MET A 447 10.28 -5.68 -25.04
CA MET A 447 11.55 -6.25 -25.51
C MET A 447 12.57 -5.16 -25.84
N THR A 448 12.19 -4.09 -26.55
CA THR A 448 13.09 -2.97 -26.88
C THR A 448 13.62 -2.27 -25.63
N ILE A 449 12.78 -2.12 -24.60
CA ILE A 449 13.19 -1.53 -23.32
C ILE A 449 14.19 -2.42 -22.60
N LEU A 450 13.95 -3.75 -22.58
CA LEU A 450 14.86 -4.71 -21.95
C LEU A 450 16.23 -4.76 -22.67
N GLU A 451 16.24 -4.67 -24.01
CA GLU A 451 17.48 -4.55 -24.78
C GLU A 451 18.26 -3.28 -24.40
N ARG A 452 17.58 -2.15 -24.19
CA ARG A 452 18.22 -0.90 -23.74
C ARG A 452 18.78 -1.02 -22.33
N TYR A 453 18.07 -1.68 -21.41
CA TYR A 453 18.58 -1.94 -20.07
C TYR A 453 19.86 -2.76 -20.11
N PHE A 454 19.91 -3.77 -20.95
CA PHE A 454 21.12 -4.55 -21.17
C PHE A 454 22.26 -3.71 -21.75
N LEU A 455 21.99 -2.88 -22.78
CA LEU A 455 22.99 -1.98 -23.35
C LEU A 455 23.55 -1.02 -22.31
N TYR A 456 22.67 -0.43 -21.48
CA TYR A 456 23.11 0.43 -20.38
C TYR A 456 24.04 -0.30 -19.40
N LEU A 457 23.68 -1.51 -18.97
CA LEU A 457 24.51 -2.32 -18.08
C LEU A 457 25.87 -2.67 -18.67
N ARG A 458 25.90 -3.01 -19.98
CA ARG A 458 27.11 -3.33 -20.72
C ARG A 458 28.05 -2.14 -20.87
N ASP A 459 27.47 -0.97 -21.17
CA ASP A 459 28.25 0.26 -21.43
C ASP A 459 28.67 0.95 -20.11
N ASN A 460 28.07 0.56 -18.98
CA ASN A 460 28.40 1.03 -17.61
C ASN A 460 28.75 -0.14 -16.69
N PRO A 461 29.86 -0.85 -16.94
CA PRO A 461 30.25 -2.01 -16.13
C PRO A 461 30.62 -1.59 -14.71
N SER A 462 30.13 -2.32 -13.72
CA SER A 462 30.45 -2.07 -12.32
C SER A 462 31.62 -2.93 -11.86
N GLN A 463 32.38 -2.37 -10.92
CA GLN A 463 33.44 -3.05 -10.20
C GLN A 463 33.02 -3.46 -8.77
N SER A 464 31.80 -3.08 -8.33
CA SER A 464 31.34 -3.42 -6.98
C SER A 464 30.96 -4.89 -6.86
N ALA A 465 31.36 -5.53 -5.77
CA ALA A 465 31.03 -6.93 -5.49
C ALA A 465 29.53 -7.16 -5.52
N SER A 466 28.75 -6.31 -4.87
CA SER A 466 27.28 -6.42 -4.83
C SER A 466 26.65 -6.42 -6.22
N ARG A 467 27.07 -5.52 -7.10
CA ARG A 467 26.51 -5.45 -8.46
C ARG A 467 26.89 -6.65 -9.30
N LEU A 468 28.14 -7.11 -9.17
CA LEU A 468 28.60 -8.31 -9.88
C LEU A 468 27.89 -9.58 -9.38
N ALA A 469 27.65 -9.67 -8.06
CA ALA A 469 26.85 -10.74 -7.46
C ALA A 469 25.41 -10.75 -8.02
N MET A 470 24.76 -9.60 -8.05
CA MET A 470 23.42 -9.44 -8.66
C MET A 470 23.42 -9.83 -10.13
N GLN A 471 24.41 -9.36 -10.91
CA GLN A 471 24.54 -9.72 -12.34
C GLN A 471 24.67 -11.23 -12.50
N SER A 472 25.48 -11.88 -11.68
CA SER A 472 25.70 -13.33 -11.79
C SER A 472 24.47 -14.17 -11.39
N ALA A 473 23.58 -13.63 -10.55
CA ALA A 473 22.36 -14.30 -10.14
C ALA A 473 21.21 -14.04 -11.16
N TYR A 474 20.96 -12.78 -11.48
CA TYR A 474 19.76 -12.36 -12.20
C TYR A 474 19.84 -12.55 -13.72
N LEU A 475 21.02 -12.37 -14.32
CA LEU A 475 21.17 -12.54 -15.76
C LEU A 475 20.95 -13.99 -16.19
N ASP A 476 21.41 -14.97 -15.43
CA ASP A 476 21.22 -16.39 -15.80
C ASP A 476 19.72 -16.74 -15.86
N LYS A 477 18.95 -16.26 -14.88
CA LYS A 477 17.51 -16.46 -14.83
C LYS A 477 16.81 -15.78 -16.00
N PHE A 478 17.21 -14.55 -16.31
CA PHE A 478 16.66 -13.79 -17.44
C PHE A 478 16.99 -14.47 -18.78
N ILE A 479 18.22 -14.92 -18.99
CA ILE A 479 18.66 -15.64 -20.22
C ILE A 479 17.79 -16.88 -20.44
N VAL A 480 17.53 -17.68 -19.40
CA VAL A 480 16.68 -18.87 -19.52
C VAL A 480 15.29 -18.51 -20.02
N GLN A 481 14.71 -17.42 -19.53
CA GLN A 481 13.36 -17.00 -19.97
C GLN A 481 13.39 -16.42 -21.40
N MET A 482 14.45 -15.71 -21.77
CA MET A 482 14.61 -15.22 -23.15
C MET A 482 14.76 -16.37 -24.17
N GLU A 483 15.50 -17.42 -23.83
CA GLU A 483 15.61 -18.63 -24.65
C GLU A 483 14.24 -19.32 -24.82
N LYS A 484 13.53 -19.53 -23.70
CA LYS A 484 12.19 -20.15 -23.73
C LYS A 484 11.17 -19.33 -24.53
N SER A 485 11.31 -18.00 -24.52
CA SER A 485 10.37 -17.12 -25.22
C SER A 485 10.42 -17.28 -26.75
N GLY A 486 11.59 -17.59 -27.31
CA GLY A 486 11.85 -17.58 -28.74
C GLY A 486 11.70 -16.20 -29.40
N ARG A 487 11.60 -15.11 -28.62
CA ARG A 487 11.37 -13.74 -29.10
C ARG A 487 12.63 -12.88 -29.14
N ALA A 488 13.63 -13.26 -28.35
CA ALA A 488 14.93 -12.59 -28.36
C ALA A 488 15.71 -12.93 -29.64
N SER A 489 16.35 -11.93 -30.25
CA SER A 489 17.22 -12.19 -31.38
C SER A 489 18.45 -13.03 -30.97
N ALA A 490 18.98 -13.84 -31.89
CA ALA A 490 20.16 -14.64 -31.60
C ALA A 490 21.36 -13.79 -31.18
N ALA A 491 21.53 -12.62 -31.80
CA ALA A 491 22.59 -11.67 -31.45
C ALA A 491 22.43 -11.11 -30.01
N PHE A 492 21.20 -10.82 -29.61
CA PHE A 492 20.92 -10.34 -28.24
C PHE A 492 21.19 -11.44 -27.19
N LEU A 493 20.74 -12.67 -27.48
CA LEU A 493 21.00 -13.82 -26.60
C LEU A 493 22.49 -14.12 -26.44
N GLU A 494 23.24 -14.07 -27.55
CA GLU A 494 24.69 -14.27 -27.51
C GLU A 494 25.39 -13.19 -26.70
N ALA A 495 25.02 -11.92 -26.90
CA ALA A 495 25.57 -10.80 -26.15
C ALA A 495 25.26 -10.89 -24.64
N LEU A 496 24.03 -11.31 -24.27
CA LEU A 496 23.65 -11.55 -22.88
C LEU A 496 24.50 -12.65 -22.24
N LYS A 497 24.69 -13.78 -22.94
CA LYS A 497 25.48 -14.92 -22.46
C LYS A 497 26.95 -14.54 -22.27
N GLU A 498 27.52 -13.84 -23.23
CA GLU A 498 28.90 -13.37 -23.17
C GLU A 498 29.09 -12.41 -21.96
N TYR A 499 28.17 -11.46 -21.83
CA TYR A 499 28.23 -10.50 -20.71
C TYR A 499 28.04 -11.17 -19.34
N SER A 500 27.09 -12.11 -19.21
CA SER A 500 26.91 -12.89 -18.00
C SER A 500 28.14 -13.73 -17.65
N ALA A 501 28.79 -14.34 -18.64
CA ALA A 501 30.01 -15.12 -18.44
C ALA A 501 31.16 -14.25 -17.93
N LYS A 502 31.37 -13.07 -18.52
CA LYS A 502 32.38 -12.10 -18.07
C LYS A 502 32.09 -11.59 -16.66
N ALA A 503 30.82 -11.28 -16.35
CA ALA A 503 30.42 -10.85 -15.00
C ALA A 503 30.70 -11.94 -13.95
N ARG A 504 30.44 -13.21 -14.26
CA ARG A 504 30.74 -14.34 -13.37
C ARG A 504 32.25 -14.53 -13.18
N GLU A 505 33.04 -14.45 -14.24
CA GLU A 505 34.50 -14.56 -14.16
C GLU A 505 35.06 -13.44 -13.29
N HIS A 506 34.63 -12.21 -13.52
CA HIS A 506 35.05 -11.07 -12.73
C HIS A 506 34.61 -11.21 -11.26
N PHE A 507 33.39 -11.66 -10.99
CA PHE A 507 32.91 -11.88 -9.63
C PHE A 507 33.76 -12.94 -8.88
N ARG A 508 34.14 -14.04 -9.57
CA ARG A 508 35.03 -15.06 -9.00
C ARG A 508 36.43 -14.56 -8.68
N SER A 509 36.89 -13.50 -9.34
CA SER A 509 38.21 -12.90 -9.07
C SER A 509 38.20 -11.92 -7.88
N ILE A 510 37.04 -11.68 -7.25
CA ILE A 510 36.95 -10.85 -6.06
C ILE A 510 37.24 -11.72 -4.83
N ASP A 511 38.27 -11.37 -4.09
CA ASP A 511 38.69 -12.10 -2.90
C ASP A 511 37.96 -11.64 -1.61
N ASP A 512 37.24 -10.51 -1.67
CA ASP A 512 36.54 -9.92 -0.53
C ASP A 512 35.10 -9.61 -0.89
N TYR A 513 34.19 -10.56 -0.63
CA TYR A 513 32.77 -10.35 -0.66
C TYR A 513 32.19 -10.63 0.72
N GLY A 514 31.34 -9.72 1.17
CA GLY A 514 30.81 -9.71 2.53
C GLY A 514 29.40 -10.30 2.64
N ILE A 515 28.89 -10.23 3.85
CA ILE A 515 27.53 -10.69 4.20
C ILE A 515 26.44 -9.97 3.37
N ALA A 516 26.70 -8.74 2.92
CA ALA A 516 25.75 -7.97 2.11
C ALA A 516 25.49 -8.61 0.73
N GLU A 517 26.46 -9.36 0.20
CA GLU A 517 26.35 -10.06 -1.08
C GLU A 517 25.72 -11.47 -0.94
N LEU A 518 25.63 -11.99 0.28
CA LEU A 518 25.16 -13.35 0.55
C LEU A 518 23.83 -13.71 -0.15
N PRO A 519 22.77 -12.87 -0.17
CA PRO A 519 21.54 -13.20 -0.86
C PRO A 519 21.73 -13.54 -2.34
N TYR A 520 22.59 -12.78 -3.02
CA TYR A 520 22.88 -12.96 -4.44
C TYR A 520 23.86 -14.12 -4.70
N ILE A 521 24.79 -14.33 -3.78
CA ILE A 521 25.76 -15.44 -3.84
C ILE A 521 25.01 -16.78 -3.74
N LEU A 522 24.03 -16.89 -2.86
CA LEU A 522 23.24 -18.11 -2.69
C LEU A 522 22.44 -18.44 -3.96
N GLU A 523 21.93 -17.47 -4.68
CA GLU A 523 21.24 -17.66 -5.96
C GLU A 523 22.20 -17.89 -7.14
N SER A 524 23.42 -17.37 -7.07
CA SER A 524 24.37 -17.38 -8.18
C SER A 524 24.95 -18.77 -8.44
N LYS A 525 25.17 -19.07 -9.73
CA LYS A 525 25.96 -20.24 -10.17
C LYS A 525 27.46 -19.95 -10.29
N ALA A 526 27.89 -18.72 -9.98
CA ALA A 526 29.30 -18.31 -10.07
C ALA A 526 30.16 -18.88 -8.95
N ILE A 527 29.59 -19.10 -7.77
CA ILE A 527 30.25 -19.56 -6.56
C ILE A 527 29.91 -21.03 -6.31
N THR A 528 30.88 -21.78 -5.78
CA THR A 528 30.68 -23.20 -5.46
C THR A 528 29.80 -23.36 -4.20
N ASN A 529 29.18 -24.53 -4.05
CA ASN A 529 28.38 -24.79 -2.87
C ASN A 529 29.20 -24.80 -1.56
N TYR A 530 30.49 -25.11 -1.65
CA TYR A 530 31.41 -25.06 -0.50
C TYR A 530 31.58 -23.61 -0.01
N ASP A 531 31.95 -22.70 -0.91
CA ASP A 531 32.10 -21.27 -0.57
C ASP A 531 30.81 -20.63 -0.07
N LYS A 532 29.66 -21.04 -0.66
CA LYS A 532 28.33 -20.61 -0.18
C LYS A 532 28.07 -21.04 1.26
N ARG A 533 28.46 -22.27 1.61
CA ARG A 533 28.28 -22.80 2.97
C ARG A 533 29.13 -22.02 3.97
N GLU A 534 30.40 -21.80 3.67
CA GLU A 534 31.31 -21.05 4.54
C GLU A 534 30.77 -19.64 4.83
N LEU A 535 30.36 -18.91 3.80
CA LEU A 535 29.76 -17.59 3.95
C LEU A 535 28.44 -17.59 4.74
N LEU A 536 27.63 -18.63 4.55
CA LEU A 536 26.37 -18.75 5.29
C LEU A 536 26.65 -19.00 6.78
N ASP A 537 27.57 -19.91 7.10
CA ASP A 537 27.93 -20.24 8.46
C ASP A 537 28.51 -19.01 9.18
N ASP A 538 29.39 -18.24 8.53
CA ASP A 538 29.88 -16.96 9.05
C ASP A 538 28.77 -15.95 9.30
N ALA A 539 27.81 -15.84 8.38
CA ALA A 539 26.66 -14.93 8.51
C ALA A 539 25.69 -15.35 9.61
N MET A 540 25.48 -16.65 9.80
CA MET A 540 24.65 -17.20 10.87
C MET A 540 25.32 -16.98 12.24
N ASP A 541 26.60 -17.27 12.36
CA ASP A 541 27.39 -17.07 13.59
C ASP A 541 27.43 -15.59 13.99
N ALA A 542 27.58 -14.70 13.03
CA ALA A 542 27.51 -13.26 13.25
C ALA A 542 26.08 -12.73 13.54
N GLY A 543 25.04 -13.57 13.42
CA GLY A 543 23.64 -13.17 13.56
C GLY A 543 23.17 -12.19 12.48
N SER A 544 23.87 -12.16 11.34
CA SER A 544 23.65 -11.21 10.24
C SER A 544 22.82 -11.78 9.09
N ALA A 545 22.61 -13.10 9.05
CA ALA A 545 21.71 -13.70 8.09
C ALA A 545 20.25 -13.31 8.41
N ASP A 546 19.53 -12.84 7.41
CA ASP A 546 18.16 -12.34 7.54
C ASP A 546 17.25 -12.83 6.41
N LEU A 547 16.02 -12.33 6.38
CA LEU A 547 15.02 -12.65 5.37
C LEU A 547 15.49 -12.51 3.92
N ARG A 548 16.47 -11.64 3.63
CA ARG A 548 16.95 -11.42 2.26
C ARG A 548 17.69 -12.63 1.71
N ALA A 549 18.28 -13.44 2.58
CA ALA A 549 18.99 -14.65 2.20
C ALA A 549 18.05 -15.85 1.92
N VAL A 550 16.82 -15.83 2.43
CA VAL A 550 15.88 -16.97 2.35
C VAL A 550 15.60 -17.44 0.92
N PRO A 551 15.34 -16.58 -0.09
CA PRO A 551 15.04 -17.04 -1.45
C PRO A 551 16.22 -17.80 -2.10
N GLY A 552 17.44 -17.31 -1.93
CA GLY A 552 18.63 -17.99 -2.43
C GLY A 552 18.96 -19.26 -1.62
N LEU A 553 18.81 -19.19 -0.30
CA LEU A 553 19.03 -20.34 0.58
C LEU A 553 18.02 -21.46 0.31
N SER A 554 16.79 -21.18 -0.08
CA SER A 554 15.79 -22.19 -0.42
C SER A 554 16.23 -23.12 -1.56
N THR A 555 17.02 -22.60 -2.50
CA THR A 555 17.60 -23.38 -3.60
C THR A 555 18.84 -24.21 -3.21
N PHE A 556 19.45 -23.89 -2.08
CA PHE A 556 20.69 -24.48 -1.58
C PHE A 556 20.45 -25.43 -0.40
N ASP A 557 19.72 -24.98 0.61
CA ASP A 557 19.32 -25.78 1.78
C ASP A 557 17.95 -25.35 2.30
N GLY A 558 16.91 -26.07 1.89
CA GLY A 558 15.52 -25.73 2.24
C GLY A 558 15.20 -25.85 3.73
N ILE A 559 15.92 -26.68 4.49
CA ILE A 559 15.70 -26.86 5.94
C ILE A 559 16.20 -25.61 6.67
N GLU A 560 17.41 -25.19 6.38
CA GLU A 560 17.98 -23.98 6.97
C GLU A 560 17.21 -22.72 6.54
N ALA A 561 16.83 -22.63 5.26
CA ALA A 561 15.97 -21.55 4.77
C ALA A 561 14.67 -21.45 5.57
N SER A 562 14.01 -22.56 5.84
CA SER A 562 12.78 -22.60 6.64
C SER A 562 13.02 -22.20 8.10
N SER A 563 14.20 -22.55 8.68
CA SER A 563 14.57 -22.15 10.03
C SER A 563 14.84 -20.65 10.10
N LEU A 564 15.68 -20.13 9.19
CA LEU A 564 15.99 -18.71 9.10
C LEU A 564 14.72 -17.86 8.89
N PHE A 565 13.81 -18.30 8.03
CA PHE A 565 12.53 -17.62 7.82
C PHE A 565 11.71 -17.52 9.12
N ARG A 566 11.54 -18.63 9.84
CA ARG A 566 10.83 -18.68 11.11
C ARG A 566 11.43 -17.76 12.16
N ASP A 567 12.74 -17.80 12.31
CA ASP A 567 13.45 -17.02 13.33
C ASP A 567 13.49 -15.52 12.98
N SER A 568 13.48 -15.19 11.68
CA SER A 568 13.33 -13.81 11.22
C SER A 568 11.92 -13.27 11.49
N LEU A 569 10.87 -14.07 11.28
CA LEU A 569 9.49 -13.64 11.57
C LEU A 569 9.28 -13.29 13.04
N LYS A 570 9.92 -14.01 13.98
CA LYS A 570 9.85 -13.70 15.42
C LYS A 570 10.44 -12.34 15.80
N LYS A 571 11.34 -11.81 14.96
CA LYS A 571 12.00 -10.51 15.18
C LYS A 571 11.25 -9.34 14.57
N ILE A 572 10.23 -9.59 13.75
CA ILE A 572 9.48 -8.57 13.01
C ILE A 572 8.25 -8.16 13.81
N ASP A 573 8.10 -6.86 14.00
CA ASP A 573 6.84 -6.27 14.47
C ASP A 573 5.81 -6.29 13.33
N MET A 574 4.96 -7.31 13.33
CA MET A 574 3.94 -7.50 12.28
C MET A 574 2.86 -6.41 12.24
N GLU A 575 2.75 -5.60 13.29
CA GLU A 575 1.79 -4.49 13.34
C GLU A 575 2.27 -3.29 12.52
N ASN A 576 3.60 -3.08 12.54
CA ASN A 576 4.23 -1.92 11.90
C ASN A 576 5.19 -2.32 10.76
N VAL A 577 5.09 -3.56 10.26
CA VAL A 577 5.98 -4.03 9.20
C VAL A 577 5.89 -3.11 7.97
N PRO A 578 7.02 -2.60 7.46
CA PRO A 578 7.02 -1.83 6.21
C PRO A 578 6.46 -2.65 5.04
N VAL A 579 5.80 -1.99 4.09
CA VAL A 579 5.16 -2.69 2.96
C VAL A 579 6.16 -3.51 2.15
N LYS A 580 7.38 -3.00 1.94
CA LYS A 580 8.46 -3.73 1.25
C LYS A 580 8.84 -5.02 1.99
N ASP A 581 8.88 -4.98 3.32
CA ASP A 581 9.22 -6.15 4.14
C ASP A 581 8.05 -7.14 4.15
N ALA A 582 6.81 -6.67 4.20
CA ALA A 582 5.62 -7.50 4.04
C ALA A 582 5.61 -8.22 2.66
N ALA A 583 5.93 -7.51 1.59
CA ALA A 583 6.07 -8.11 0.26
C ALA A 583 7.20 -9.14 0.21
N TRP A 584 8.32 -8.85 0.88
CA TRP A 584 9.46 -9.78 0.94
C TRP A 584 9.16 -11.03 1.76
N ILE A 585 8.43 -10.92 2.87
CA ILE A 585 7.94 -12.06 3.67
C ILE A 585 7.12 -13.01 2.79
N LEU A 586 6.21 -12.47 1.99
CA LEU A 586 5.40 -13.29 1.07
C LEU A 586 6.27 -13.96 0.01
N TYR A 587 7.21 -13.24 -0.58
CA TYR A 587 8.13 -13.81 -1.56
C TYR A 587 8.94 -14.97 -0.96
N CYS A 588 9.52 -14.80 0.23
CA CYS A 588 10.22 -15.86 0.95
C CYS A 588 9.32 -17.10 1.18
N TYR A 589 8.08 -16.89 1.60
CA TYR A 589 7.14 -17.97 1.84
C TYR A 589 6.88 -18.80 0.59
N TYR A 590 6.67 -18.15 -0.56
CA TYR A 590 6.44 -18.87 -1.82
C TYR A 590 7.69 -19.59 -2.30
N ARG A 591 8.87 -18.97 -2.17
CA ARG A 591 10.15 -19.60 -2.52
C ARG A 591 10.47 -20.84 -1.68
N LEU A 592 9.97 -20.91 -0.44
CA LEU A 592 10.11 -22.10 0.42
C LEU A 592 9.13 -23.23 0.05
N LYS A 593 8.07 -22.94 -0.69
CA LYS A 593 7.09 -23.95 -1.14
C LYS A 593 7.42 -24.56 -2.50
N GLU A 594 8.32 -23.96 -3.26
CA GLU A 594 8.82 -24.48 -4.55
C GLU A 594 9.87 -25.57 -4.36
#